data_e90cf0208145cd7a472849575411fa77
#
_entry.id   e90cf0208145cd7a472849575411fa77
#
_cell.length_a   1.000
_cell.length_b   1.000
_cell.length_c   1.000
_cell.angle_alpha   90.00
_cell.angle_beta   90.00
_cell.angle_gamma   90.00
#
_symmetry.space_group_name_H-M   'P 1'
#
loop_
_entity.id
_entity.type
_entity.pdbx_description
1 polymer ?
#
loop_
_entity_poly.entity_id
_entity_poly.type
_entity_poly.pdbx_seq_one_letter_code
_entity_poly.pdbx_strand_id
1 'polypeptide(L)'
;MAAGGGPAHAGEPRLLDDADVPAALAVCAQDPVAAVLATTRLEQAALHGLRRVGGQLWGYDLGGRLAAVCWAGANLVPVVPDAAVREDALDGFAAFGRAQGRRCSSVVGDAAAVLGLWDRLAPSWGAVREVRSDQPSMVIDHAPNVDPDPAVRRSTPSEYDLVLPACVRMFTEEVGYSPVAGTGGAYEARVRSLVREGRSFVRIEPGATGPQVVFKAELGAVAGGVAQVQGVWVDPARRGERLSEGGMAAVVSLTRRAVAPTVSLYANHYNERALAAYRAVGFRQVGTYATVLF
;
A
#
# COMPACT_ATOMS: atom_id res chain seq x y z
N MET A 1 -37.36 -26.09 30.28
CA MET A 1 -37.57 -25.20 29.12
C MET A 1 -36.21 -24.83 28.58
N ALA A 2 -35.81 -25.51 27.50
CA ALA A 2 -34.54 -25.25 26.83
C ALA A 2 -34.76 -24.05 25.86
N ALA A 3 -34.04 -22.96 26.10
CA ALA A 3 -34.00 -21.85 25.15
C ALA A 3 -33.27 -22.31 23.89
N GLY A 4 -33.99 -22.40 22.79
CA GLY A 4 -33.45 -22.68 21.47
C GLY A 4 -32.55 -21.53 21.04
N GLY A 5 -31.25 -21.80 20.96
CA GLY A 5 -30.33 -20.96 20.20
C GLY A 5 -30.73 -21.01 18.75
N GLY A 6 -31.22 -19.89 18.21
CA GLY A 6 -31.43 -19.76 16.77
C GLY A 6 -30.10 -19.99 16.03
N PRO A 7 -30.14 -20.44 14.77
CA PRO A 7 -28.94 -20.64 14.00
C PRO A 7 -28.19 -19.32 13.95
N ALA A 8 -26.91 -19.33 14.37
CA ALA A 8 -26.00 -18.22 14.11
C ALA A 8 -26.08 -17.96 12.59
N HIS A 9 -26.47 -16.75 12.18
CA HIS A 9 -26.52 -16.39 10.78
C HIS A 9 -25.11 -16.61 10.21
N ALA A 10 -24.93 -17.68 9.45
CA ALA A 10 -23.70 -17.91 8.71
C ALA A 10 -23.55 -16.72 7.74
N GLY A 11 -22.37 -16.12 7.72
CA GLY A 11 -22.12 -15.06 6.77
C GLY A 11 -21.95 -15.64 5.35
N GLU A 12 -22.14 -14.80 4.35
CA GLU A 12 -22.11 -15.22 2.95
C GLU A 12 -21.08 -14.39 2.15
N PRO A 13 -20.14 -15.07 1.45
CA PRO A 13 -19.27 -14.41 0.49
C PRO A 13 -20.03 -14.12 -0.80
N ARG A 14 -19.88 -12.91 -1.37
CA ARG A 14 -20.45 -12.55 -2.66
C ARG A 14 -19.56 -11.62 -3.48
N LEU A 15 -19.77 -11.59 -4.78
CA LEU A 15 -19.20 -10.55 -5.64
C LEU A 15 -20.01 -9.26 -5.43
N LEU A 16 -19.28 -8.16 -5.29
CA LEU A 16 -19.86 -6.84 -5.11
C LEU A 16 -19.89 -6.10 -6.45
N ASP A 17 -20.87 -5.19 -6.58
CA ASP A 17 -21.02 -4.31 -7.73
C ASP A 17 -20.83 -2.83 -7.36
N ASP A 18 -21.09 -1.94 -8.31
CA ASP A 18 -20.92 -0.49 -8.10
C ASP A 18 -21.85 0.07 -7.00
N ALA A 19 -23.00 -0.56 -6.75
CA ALA A 19 -23.94 -0.15 -5.69
C ALA A 19 -23.41 -0.47 -4.29
N ASP A 20 -22.52 -1.46 -4.17
CA ASP A 20 -21.90 -1.86 -2.90
C ASP A 20 -20.71 -0.98 -2.50
N VAL A 21 -20.16 -0.17 -3.41
CA VAL A 21 -18.95 0.62 -3.16
C VAL A 21 -19.05 1.52 -1.92
N PRO A 22 -20.17 2.20 -1.65
CA PRO A 22 -20.33 2.99 -0.41
C PRO A 22 -20.23 2.13 0.86
N ALA A 23 -20.82 0.94 0.88
CA ALA A 23 -20.73 0.02 2.01
C ALA A 23 -19.30 -0.53 2.18
N ALA A 24 -18.61 -0.82 1.08
CA ALA A 24 -17.21 -1.24 1.10
C ALA A 24 -16.28 -0.15 1.64
N LEU A 25 -16.50 1.12 1.26
CA LEU A 25 -15.78 2.26 1.84
C LEU A 25 -16.03 2.38 3.34
N ALA A 26 -17.24 2.12 3.81
CA ALA A 26 -17.56 2.12 5.25
C ALA A 26 -16.83 0.99 6.02
N VAL A 27 -16.64 -0.18 5.40
CA VAL A 27 -15.79 -1.24 5.97
C VAL A 27 -14.34 -0.77 6.07
N CYS A 28 -13.79 -0.20 5.01
CA CYS A 28 -12.42 0.31 4.98
C CYS A 28 -12.18 1.45 5.99
N ALA A 29 -13.21 2.27 6.25
CA ALA A 29 -13.12 3.39 7.17
C ALA A 29 -12.96 2.98 8.65
N GLN A 30 -13.16 1.71 9.00
CA GLN A 30 -12.95 1.19 10.36
C GLN A 30 -11.45 1.12 10.73
N ASP A 31 -10.57 0.91 9.74
CA ASP A 31 -9.12 1.04 9.86
C ASP A 31 -8.55 1.68 8.57
N PRO A 32 -8.56 3.01 8.48
CA PRO A 32 -8.14 3.71 7.26
C PRO A 32 -6.66 3.46 6.89
N VAL A 33 -5.81 3.19 7.88
CA VAL A 33 -4.38 2.93 7.64
C VAL A 33 -4.18 1.54 7.03
N ALA A 34 -4.77 0.51 7.63
CA ALA A 34 -4.67 -0.86 7.12
C ALA A 34 -5.35 -1.00 5.74
N ALA A 35 -6.42 -0.25 5.50
CA ALA A 35 -7.23 -0.35 4.29
C ALA A 35 -6.83 0.60 3.15
N VAL A 36 -5.85 1.50 3.33
CA VAL A 36 -5.58 2.60 2.38
C VAL A 36 -5.39 2.14 0.93
N LEU A 37 -4.79 0.97 0.71
CA LEU A 37 -4.59 0.40 -0.64
C LEU A 37 -5.92 0.03 -1.31
N ALA A 38 -6.83 -0.62 -0.57
CA ALA A 38 -8.17 -0.95 -1.05
C ALA A 38 -9.01 0.32 -1.20
N THR A 39 -9.00 1.21 -0.20
CA THR A 39 -9.75 2.47 -0.22
C THR A 39 -9.41 3.32 -1.44
N THR A 40 -8.12 3.42 -1.81
CA THR A 40 -7.69 4.14 -3.03
C THR A 40 -8.38 3.60 -4.28
N ARG A 41 -8.57 2.29 -4.39
CA ARG A 41 -9.26 1.67 -5.53
C ARG A 41 -10.77 1.89 -5.48
N LEU A 42 -11.34 1.82 -4.29
CA LEU A 42 -12.78 2.03 -4.08
C LEU A 42 -13.19 3.49 -4.32
N GLU A 43 -12.39 4.48 -3.91
CA GLU A 43 -12.63 5.89 -4.25
C GLU A 43 -12.60 6.13 -5.76
N GLN A 44 -11.66 5.50 -6.48
CA GLN A 44 -11.64 5.53 -7.94
C GLN A 44 -12.85 4.82 -8.54
N ALA A 45 -13.28 3.69 -7.97
CA ALA A 45 -14.46 2.97 -8.43
C ALA A 45 -15.76 3.76 -8.19
N ALA A 46 -15.85 4.50 -7.09
CA ALA A 46 -16.98 5.41 -6.84
C ALA A 46 -17.13 6.49 -7.91
N LEU A 47 -16.00 6.94 -8.51
CA LEU A 47 -15.99 7.96 -9.56
C LEU A 47 -16.18 7.38 -10.97
N HIS A 48 -15.69 6.19 -11.22
CA HIS A 48 -15.53 5.67 -12.59
C HIS A 48 -16.21 4.30 -12.81
N GLY A 49 -16.66 3.62 -11.77
CA GLY A 49 -17.14 2.25 -11.76
C GLY A 49 -16.01 1.21 -11.66
N LEU A 50 -16.30 0.08 -11.01
CA LEU A 50 -15.37 -1.03 -10.76
C LEU A 50 -14.72 -1.56 -12.06
N ARG A 51 -15.50 -1.66 -13.14
CA ARG A 51 -15.01 -2.15 -14.45
C ARG A 51 -13.86 -1.31 -15.01
N ARG A 52 -13.90 0.02 -14.81
CA ARG A 52 -12.87 0.94 -15.32
C ARG A 52 -11.61 0.95 -14.45
N VAL A 53 -11.74 0.62 -13.18
CA VAL A 53 -10.59 0.55 -12.26
C VAL A 53 -9.80 -0.76 -12.44
N GLY A 54 -10.35 -1.72 -13.17
CA GLY A 54 -9.63 -2.93 -13.59
C GLY A 54 -9.47 -3.97 -12.48
N GLY A 55 -10.50 -4.15 -11.65
CA GLY A 55 -10.53 -5.17 -10.62
C GLY A 55 -11.93 -5.65 -10.32
N GLN A 56 -12.04 -6.60 -9.40
CA GLN A 56 -13.28 -7.06 -8.81
C GLN A 56 -13.27 -6.69 -7.32
N LEU A 57 -14.44 -6.63 -6.76
CA LEU A 57 -14.62 -6.44 -5.33
C LEU A 57 -15.38 -7.66 -4.77
N TRP A 58 -14.77 -8.34 -3.82
CA TRP A 58 -15.37 -9.45 -3.09
C TRP A 58 -15.82 -8.95 -1.73
N GLY A 59 -16.98 -9.39 -1.28
CA GLY A 59 -17.56 -9.05 0.01
C GLY A 59 -17.84 -10.27 0.84
N TYR A 60 -17.95 -10.07 2.15
CA TYR A 60 -18.48 -11.02 3.10
C TYR A 60 -19.54 -10.32 3.94
N ASP A 61 -20.76 -10.79 3.82
CA ASP A 61 -21.91 -10.26 4.57
C ASP A 61 -22.12 -11.07 5.84
N LEU A 62 -22.38 -10.41 6.96
CA LEU A 62 -22.81 -11.01 8.22
C LEU A 62 -24.10 -10.33 8.70
N GLY A 63 -25.15 -11.11 8.88
CA GLY A 63 -26.44 -10.56 9.31
C GLY A 63 -27.02 -9.49 8.38
N GLY A 64 -26.81 -9.63 7.07
CA GLY A 64 -27.27 -8.68 6.05
C GLY A 64 -26.47 -7.39 5.95
N ARG A 65 -25.30 -7.31 6.57
CA ARG A 65 -24.38 -6.18 6.51
C ARG A 65 -23.01 -6.62 6.00
N LEU A 66 -22.40 -5.80 5.16
CA LEU A 66 -21.05 -6.03 4.69
C LEU A 66 -20.04 -5.87 5.86
N ALA A 67 -19.33 -6.96 6.19
CA ALA A 67 -18.41 -7.03 7.32
C ALA A 67 -16.94 -7.05 6.90
N ALA A 68 -16.63 -7.57 5.70
CA ALA A 68 -15.30 -7.60 5.14
C ALA A 68 -15.31 -7.45 3.63
N VAL A 69 -14.21 -6.96 3.07
CA VAL A 69 -14.04 -6.80 1.62
C VAL A 69 -12.66 -7.25 1.17
N CYS A 70 -12.54 -7.61 -0.10
CA CYS A 70 -11.25 -7.86 -0.73
C CYS A 70 -11.22 -7.22 -2.12
N TRP A 71 -10.34 -6.27 -2.34
CA TRP A 71 -10.04 -5.79 -3.68
C TRP A 71 -9.24 -6.84 -4.44
N ALA A 72 -9.69 -7.24 -5.61
CA ALA A 72 -9.07 -8.25 -6.47
C ALA A 72 -8.72 -7.65 -7.84
N GLY A 73 -7.51 -7.13 -7.96
CA GLY A 73 -6.95 -6.54 -9.18
C GLY A 73 -5.51 -6.96 -9.39
N ALA A 74 -4.66 -6.02 -9.82
CA ALA A 74 -3.22 -6.25 -9.93
C ALA A 74 -2.58 -6.67 -8.59
N ASN A 75 -3.16 -6.23 -7.48
CA ASN A 75 -2.90 -6.73 -6.14
C ASN A 75 -4.21 -7.27 -5.55
N LEU A 76 -4.11 -8.31 -4.72
CA LEU A 76 -5.20 -8.77 -3.88
C LEU A 76 -5.04 -8.10 -2.50
N VAL A 77 -6.08 -7.38 -2.05
CA VAL A 77 -6.02 -6.59 -0.82
C VAL A 77 -7.21 -6.94 0.08
N PRO A 78 -7.06 -7.94 0.99
CA PRO A 78 -8.11 -8.27 1.94
C PRO A 78 -8.18 -7.20 3.05
N VAL A 79 -9.40 -6.79 3.41
CA VAL A 79 -9.72 -5.86 4.49
C VAL A 79 -10.76 -6.50 5.38
N VAL A 80 -10.35 -6.93 6.56
CA VAL A 80 -11.18 -7.64 7.53
C VAL A 80 -10.98 -6.97 8.91
N PRO A 81 -11.70 -5.88 9.19
CA PRO A 81 -11.51 -5.11 10.42
C PRO A 81 -11.86 -5.91 11.69
N ASP A 82 -12.93 -6.69 11.62
CA ASP A 82 -13.39 -7.51 12.75
C ASP A 82 -12.72 -8.89 12.72
N ALA A 83 -11.94 -9.18 13.77
CA ALA A 83 -11.29 -10.48 13.92
C ALA A 83 -12.29 -11.66 14.06
N ALA A 84 -13.50 -11.41 14.55
CA ALA A 84 -14.50 -12.45 14.77
C ALA A 84 -15.02 -13.09 13.46
N VAL A 85 -15.01 -12.34 12.35
CA VAL A 85 -15.44 -12.83 11.04
C VAL A 85 -14.28 -13.24 10.12
N ARG A 86 -13.05 -13.13 10.61
CA ARG A 86 -11.86 -13.23 9.73
C ARG A 86 -11.78 -14.58 9.05
N GLU A 87 -11.90 -15.66 9.79
CA GLU A 87 -11.73 -17.01 9.23
C GLU A 87 -12.77 -17.27 8.11
N ASP A 88 -14.04 -17.00 8.37
CA ASP A 88 -15.12 -17.22 7.42
C ASP A 88 -15.00 -16.31 6.18
N ALA A 89 -14.65 -15.03 6.38
CA ALA A 89 -14.44 -14.09 5.30
C ALA A 89 -13.27 -14.52 4.40
N LEU A 90 -12.16 -14.96 4.99
CA LEU A 90 -11.00 -15.44 4.25
C LEU A 90 -11.28 -16.75 3.52
N ASP A 91 -12.10 -17.66 4.07
CA ASP A 91 -12.55 -18.85 3.37
C ASP A 91 -13.36 -18.51 2.12
N GLY A 92 -14.26 -17.53 2.22
CA GLY A 92 -15.02 -17.00 1.10
C GLY A 92 -14.13 -16.36 0.03
N PHE A 93 -13.21 -15.48 0.42
CA PHE A 93 -12.28 -14.84 -0.52
C PHE A 93 -11.36 -15.86 -1.19
N ALA A 94 -10.91 -16.87 -0.44
CA ALA A 94 -10.11 -17.95 -1.00
C ALA A 94 -10.89 -18.79 -2.01
N ALA A 95 -12.18 -19.01 -1.79
CA ALA A 95 -13.03 -19.71 -2.76
C ALA A 95 -13.09 -18.97 -4.10
N PHE A 96 -13.27 -17.62 -4.08
CA PHE A 96 -13.20 -16.81 -5.30
C PHE A 96 -11.80 -16.85 -5.94
N GLY A 97 -10.75 -16.74 -5.14
CA GLY A 97 -9.36 -16.79 -5.62
C GLY A 97 -9.03 -18.13 -6.28
N ARG A 98 -9.47 -19.25 -5.71
CA ARG A 98 -9.31 -20.59 -6.31
C ARG A 98 -10.08 -20.75 -7.61
N ALA A 99 -11.34 -20.32 -7.63
CA ALA A 99 -12.20 -20.45 -8.81
C ALA A 99 -11.67 -19.65 -10.02
N GLN A 100 -11.05 -18.49 -9.77
CA GLN A 100 -10.56 -17.61 -10.84
C GLN A 100 -9.10 -17.86 -11.22
N GLY A 101 -8.35 -18.58 -10.41
CA GLY A 101 -6.90 -18.69 -10.50
C GLY A 101 -6.18 -17.39 -10.17
N ARG A 102 -4.85 -17.46 -10.09
CA ARG A 102 -4.01 -16.29 -9.75
C ARG A 102 -3.96 -15.30 -10.91
N ARG A 103 -4.40 -14.06 -10.66
CA ARG A 103 -4.38 -12.94 -11.61
C ARG A 103 -3.64 -11.71 -11.08
N CYS A 104 -3.20 -11.76 -9.83
CA CYS A 104 -2.48 -10.67 -9.16
C CYS A 104 -0.97 -10.93 -9.12
N SER A 105 -0.20 -9.86 -8.96
CA SER A 105 1.25 -9.90 -8.73
C SER A 105 1.61 -10.00 -7.25
N SER A 106 0.67 -9.70 -6.35
CA SER A 106 0.87 -9.83 -4.91
C SER A 106 -0.45 -9.92 -4.15
N VAL A 107 -0.38 -10.47 -2.92
CA VAL A 107 -1.37 -10.26 -1.86
C VAL A 107 -0.73 -9.33 -0.84
N VAL A 108 -1.39 -8.23 -0.46
CA VAL A 108 -0.78 -7.19 0.39
C VAL A 108 -1.82 -6.52 1.29
N GLY A 109 -1.44 -6.18 2.52
CA GLY A 109 -2.30 -5.49 3.49
C GLY A 109 -2.01 -5.89 4.93
N ASP A 110 -3.02 -5.87 5.79
CA ASP A 110 -2.92 -6.36 7.17
C ASP A 110 -2.38 -7.79 7.22
N ALA A 111 -1.39 -8.03 8.07
CA ALA A 111 -0.66 -9.30 8.08
C ALA A 111 -1.55 -10.51 8.39
N ALA A 112 -2.49 -10.37 9.33
CA ALA A 112 -3.37 -11.48 9.69
C ALA A 112 -4.32 -11.84 8.54
N ALA A 113 -4.86 -10.84 7.84
CA ALA A 113 -5.72 -11.07 6.70
C ALA A 113 -4.95 -11.62 5.49
N VAL A 114 -3.77 -11.07 5.20
CA VAL A 114 -2.93 -11.50 4.07
C VAL A 114 -2.41 -12.92 4.25
N LEU A 115 -1.81 -13.22 5.40
CA LEU A 115 -1.25 -14.54 5.65
C LEU A 115 -2.34 -15.60 5.76
N GLY A 116 -3.44 -15.31 6.45
CA GLY A 116 -4.57 -16.24 6.52
C GLY A 116 -5.20 -16.51 5.15
N LEU A 117 -5.28 -15.51 4.27
CA LEU A 117 -5.75 -15.70 2.89
C LEU A 117 -4.74 -16.51 2.08
N TRP A 118 -3.44 -16.23 2.25
CA TRP A 118 -2.38 -16.95 1.57
C TRP A 118 -2.35 -18.44 1.95
N ASP A 119 -2.47 -18.77 3.23
CA ASP A 119 -2.49 -20.17 3.69
C ASP A 119 -3.58 -21.00 2.98
N ARG A 120 -4.71 -20.37 2.66
CA ARG A 120 -5.84 -20.98 1.94
C ARG A 120 -5.62 -21.07 0.42
N LEU A 121 -4.85 -20.16 -0.15
CA LEU A 121 -4.60 -20.09 -1.59
C LEU A 121 -3.33 -20.86 -2.01
N ALA A 122 -2.34 -20.97 -1.16
CA ALA A 122 -1.05 -21.58 -1.45
C ALA A 122 -1.16 -22.98 -2.08
N PRO A 123 -2.05 -23.89 -1.61
CA PRO A 123 -2.17 -25.22 -2.20
C PRO A 123 -2.58 -25.22 -3.68
N SER A 124 -3.27 -24.17 -4.13
CA SER A 124 -3.81 -24.08 -5.50
C SER A 124 -3.07 -23.08 -6.39
N TRP A 125 -2.37 -22.09 -5.80
CA TRP A 125 -1.68 -21.04 -6.57
C TRP A 125 -0.20 -21.33 -6.82
N GLY A 126 0.35 -22.33 -6.13
CA GLY A 126 1.72 -22.80 -6.34
C GLY A 126 2.79 -21.91 -5.72
N ALA A 127 3.98 -21.98 -6.28
CA ALA A 127 5.15 -21.32 -5.71
C ALA A 127 5.03 -19.79 -5.74
N VAL A 128 5.51 -19.16 -4.67
CA VAL A 128 5.69 -17.71 -4.55
C VAL A 128 7.16 -17.37 -4.71
N ARG A 129 7.41 -16.13 -5.08
CA ARG A 129 8.75 -15.56 -5.12
C ARG A 129 9.25 -15.25 -3.71
N GLU A 130 8.40 -14.61 -2.88
CA GLU A 130 8.75 -14.18 -1.53
C GLU A 130 7.49 -13.99 -0.68
N VAL A 131 7.59 -14.34 0.61
CA VAL A 131 6.61 -13.98 1.64
C VAL A 131 7.27 -13.06 2.65
N ARG A 132 6.85 -11.80 2.68
CA ARG A 132 7.25 -10.80 3.67
C ARG A 132 6.19 -10.76 4.76
N SER A 133 6.34 -11.60 5.76
CA SER A 133 5.32 -11.82 6.79
C SER A 133 5.27 -10.76 7.88
N ASP A 134 6.34 -9.99 8.03
CA ASP A 134 6.48 -8.99 9.10
C ASP A 134 7.00 -7.66 8.52
N GLN A 135 6.07 -6.75 8.30
CA GLN A 135 6.35 -5.40 7.81
C GLN A 135 5.67 -4.39 8.74
N PRO A 136 6.39 -3.83 9.74
CA PRO A 136 5.85 -2.77 10.60
C PRO A 136 5.11 -1.71 9.81
N SER A 137 3.80 -1.56 10.09
CA SER A 137 2.96 -0.47 9.58
C SER A 137 3.03 0.69 10.54
N MET A 138 3.46 1.85 10.04
CA MET A 138 3.76 3.02 10.86
C MET A 138 2.99 4.25 10.38
N VAL A 139 2.66 5.14 11.31
CA VAL A 139 1.94 6.39 11.01
C VAL A 139 2.54 7.58 11.73
N ILE A 140 2.33 8.76 11.16
CA ILE A 140 2.55 10.05 11.78
C ILE A 140 1.37 10.98 11.42
N ASP A 141 0.77 11.61 12.42
CA ASP A 141 -0.38 12.51 12.33
C ASP A 141 -0.13 13.86 13.02
N HIS A 142 1.12 14.13 13.37
CA HIS A 142 1.60 15.37 13.97
C HIS A 142 2.80 15.95 13.21
N ALA A 143 3.35 17.07 13.63
CA ALA A 143 4.56 17.63 13.06
C ALA A 143 5.75 16.68 13.28
N PRO A 144 6.69 16.56 12.31
CA PRO A 144 7.90 15.76 12.49
C PRO A 144 8.72 16.20 13.71
N ASN A 145 9.39 15.24 14.34
CA ASN A 145 10.29 15.49 15.48
C ASN A 145 11.68 16.02 15.07
N VAL A 146 11.99 15.99 13.78
CA VAL A 146 13.24 16.50 13.20
C VAL A 146 12.92 17.57 12.16
N ASP A 147 13.87 18.47 11.93
CA ASP A 147 13.70 19.56 10.98
C ASP A 147 13.54 18.99 9.54
N PRO A 148 12.54 19.47 8.80
CA PRO A 148 12.38 19.13 7.40
C PRO A 148 13.56 19.64 6.55
N ASP A 149 14.09 18.79 5.69
CA ASP A 149 15.09 19.19 4.71
C ASP A 149 14.49 20.18 3.70
N PRO A 150 14.94 21.45 3.67
CA PRO A 150 14.39 22.49 2.80
C PRO A 150 14.66 22.24 1.30
N ALA A 151 15.63 21.37 0.97
CA ALA A 151 15.94 21.02 -0.41
C ALA A 151 15.02 19.92 -0.97
N VAL A 152 14.23 19.26 -0.11
CA VAL A 152 13.23 18.26 -0.54
C VAL A 152 11.94 18.95 -0.96
N ARG A 153 11.49 18.65 -2.16
CA ARG A 153 10.30 19.21 -2.77
C ARG A 153 9.59 18.20 -3.68
N ARG A 154 8.40 18.55 -4.15
CA ARG A 154 7.75 17.76 -5.20
C ARG A 154 8.57 17.86 -6.49
N SER A 155 8.71 16.73 -7.18
CA SER A 155 9.29 16.71 -8.53
C SER A 155 8.34 17.34 -9.53
N THR A 156 8.89 17.85 -10.61
CA THR A 156 8.14 18.45 -11.73
C THR A 156 8.15 17.51 -12.94
N PRO A 157 7.19 17.62 -13.88
CA PRO A 157 7.16 16.81 -15.09
C PRO A 157 8.44 16.88 -15.93
N SER A 158 9.14 18.02 -15.94
CA SER A 158 10.41 18.22 -16.65
C SER A 158 11.58 17.46 -16.01
N GLU A 159 11.43 16.98 -14.78
CA GLU A 159 12.44 16.21 -14.06
C GLU A 159 12.26 14.69 -14.18
N TYR A 160 11.29 14.25 -14.98
CA TYR A 160 10.97 12.82 -15.15
C TYR A 160 12.21 11.99 -15.50
N ASP A 161 13.06 12.50 -16.40
CA ASP A 161 14.28 11.80 -16.87
C ASP A 161 15.36 11.68 -15.76
N LEU A 162 15.30 12.50 -14.71
CA LEU A 162 16.12 12.39 -13.50
C LEU A 162 15.49 11.45 -12.47
N VAL A 163 14.17 11.49 -12.34
CA VAL A 163 13.42 10.72 -11.34
C VAL A 163 13.35 9.24 -11.70
N LEU A 164 13.06 8.90 -12.96
CA LEU A 164 12.90 7.51 -13.40
C LEU A 164 14.12 6.63 -13.10
N PRO A 165 15.38 7.03 -13.41
CA PRO A 165 16.55 6.22 -13.07
C PRO A 165 16.71 5.96 -11.57
N ALA A 166 16.37 6.93 -10.70
CA ALA A 166 16.40 6.75 -9.26
C ALA A 166 15.32 5.75 -8.79
N CYS A 167 14.12 5.80 -9.39
CA CYS A 167 13.05 4.83 -9.14
C CYS A 167 13.46 3.41 -9.58
N VAL A 168 14.08 3.28 -10.73
CA VAL A 168 14.58 1.99 -11.25
C VAL A 168 15.67 1.42 -10.35
N ARG A 169 16.64 2.24 -9.93
CA ARG A 169 17.69 1.80 -8.99
C ARG A 169 17.12 1.32 -7.67
N MET A 170 16.25 2.11 -7.07
CA MET A 170 15.55 1.71 -5.83
C MET A 170 14.81 0.37 -6.00
N PHE A 171 14.01 0.22 -7.04
CA PHE A 171 13.25 -0.99 -7.28
C PHE A 171 14.19 -2.20 -7.48
N THR A 172 15.26 -2.03 -8.25
CA THR A 172 16.24 -3.11 -8.49
C THR A 172 16.95 -3.53 -7.21
N GLU A 173 17.31 -2.58 -6.34
CA GLU A 173 17.88 -2.88 -5.02
C GLU A 173 16.92 -3.66 -4.11
N GLU A 174 15.64 -3.30 -4.13
CA GLU A 174 14.61 -3.90 -3.25
C GLU A 174 14.11 -5.24 -3.76
N VAL A 175 13.99 -5.37 -5.09
CA VAL A 175 13.26 -6.48 -5.72
C VAL A 175 14.18 -7.41 -6.51
N GLY A 176 15.41 -6.99 -6.81
CA GLY A 176 16.45 -7.83 -7.44
C GLY A 176 16.39 -7.91 -8.98
N TYR A 177 15.46 -7.21 -9.65
CA TYR A 177 15.42 -7.10 -11.11
C TYR A 177 14.97 -5.72 -11.55
N SER A 178 15.30 -5.34 -12.81
CA SER A 178 14.91 -4.05 -13.35
C SER A 178 13.42 -4.06 -13.77
N PRO A 179 12.61 -3.11 -13.25
CA PRO A 179 11.20 -3.02 -13.62
C PRO A 179 10.95 -2.56 -15.05
N VAL A 180 11.98 -2.08 -15.74
CA VAL A 180 11.92 -1.60 -17.13
C VAL A 180 12.55 -2.58 -18.12
N ALA A 181 13.00 -3.75 -17.68
CA ALA A 181 13.56 -4.79 -18.56
C ALA A 181 12.51 -5.47 -19.44
N GLY A 182 11.24 -5.22 -19.26
CA GLY A 182 10.12 -5.74 -20.07
C GLY A 182 9.60 -4.73 -21.07
N THR A 183 8.71 -5.19 -21.95
CA THR A 183 8.18 -4.41 -23.09
C THR A 183 6.96 -3.54 -22.73
N GLY A 184 6.51 -3.52 -21.49
CA GLY A 184 5.18 -3.02 -21.15
C GLY A 184 5.06 -1.54 -20.80
N GLY A 185 6.18 -0.83 -20.48
CA GLY A 185 6.14 0.59 -20.08
C GLY A 185 5.27 0.93 -18.87
N ALA A 186 4.75 -0.09 -18.16
CA ALA A 186 3.80 0.12 -17.07
C ALA A 186 4.45 0.81 -15.86
N TYR A 187 5.71 0.49 -15.58
CA TYR A 187 6.45 1.12 -14.48
C TYR A 187 6.74 2.59 -14.79
N GLU A 188 7.18 2.88 -16.00
CA GLU A 188 7.43 4.24 -16.50
C GLU A 188 6.14 5.08 -16.48
N ALA A 189 5.02 4.49 -16.93
CA ALA A 189 3.72 5.15 -16.90
C ALA A 189 3.30 5.48 -15.46
N ARG A 190 3.53 4.54 -14.52
CA ARG A 190 3.28 4.74 -13.09
C ARG A 190 4.13 5.89 -12.52
N VAL A 191 5.46 5.90 -12.77
CA VAL A 191 6.34 6.97 -12.30
C VAL A 191 5.90 8.32 -12.88
N ARG A 192 5.57 8.37 -14.18
CA ARG A 192 5.07 9.58 -14.84
C ARG A 192 3.77 10.08 -14.21
N SER A 193 2.85 9.17 -13.84
CA SER A 193 1.60 9.54 -13.15
C SER A 193 1.88 10.16 -11.79
N LEU A 194 2.74 9.54 -10.96
CA LEU A 194 3.12 10.05 -9.66
C LEU A 194 3.74 11.45 -9.73
N VAL A 195 4.59 11.70 -10.71
CA VAL A 195 5.19 13.01 -10.94
C VAL A 195 4.12 14.04 -11.33
N ARG A 196 3.26 13.71 -12.29
CA ARG A 196 2.18 14.62 -12.74
C ARG A 196 1.17 14.95 -11.64
N GLU A 197 0.89 13.98 -10.79
CA GLU A 197 -0.06 14.13 -9.68
C GLU A 197 0.55 14.83 -8.44
N GLY A 198 1.84 15.21 -8.51
CA GLY A 198 2.55 15.82 -7.39
C GLY A 198 2.76 14.89 -6.20
N ARG A 199 2.79 13.57 -6.45
CA ARG A 199 2.98 12.50 -5.47
C ARG A 199 4.41 11.98 -5.40
N SER A 200 5.34 12.59 -6.14
CA SER A 200 6.78 12.27 -6.15
C SER A 200 7.56 13.40 -5.51
N PHE A 201 8.44 13.07 -4.57
CA PHE A 201 9.30 14.00 -3.84
C PHE A 201 10.76 13.67 -4.09
N VAL A 202 11.59 14.71 -4.25
CA VAL A 202 13.00 14.56 -4.56
C VAL A 202 13.82 15.63 -3.85
N ARG A 203 15.10 15.26 -3.56
CA ARG A 203 16.22 16.18 -3.40
C ARG A 203 17.18 15.94 -4.55
N ILE A 204 17.48 16.98 -5.30
CA ILE A 204 18.39 16.97 -6.44
C ILE A 204 19.60 17.83 -6.10
N GLU A 205 20.79 17.31 -6.37
CA GLU A 205 22.06 18.02 -6.15
C GLU A 205 22.93 17.95 -7.40
N PRO A 206 23.91 18.87 -7.54
CA PRO A 206 24.93 18.74 -8.57
C PRO A 206 25.72 17.44 -8.40
N GLY A 207 25.90 16.70 -9.47
CA GLY A 207 26.77 15.51 -9.53
C GLY A 207 27.86 15.67 -10.58
N ALA A 208 28.73 14.68 -10.71
CA ALA A 208 29.87 14.72 -11.64
C ALA A 208 29.46 14.86 -13.11
N THR A 209 28.31 14.32 -13.49
CA THR A 209 27.80 14.31 -14.87
C THR A 209 26.55 15.17 -15.06
N GLY A 210 26.18 15.97 -14.09
CA GLY A 210 24.96 16.78 -14.08
C GLY A 210 24.12 16.58 -12.82
N PRO A 211 22.91 17.14 -12.77
CA PRO A 211 22.04 17.02 -11.60
C PRO A 211 21.68 15.55 -11.34
N GLN A 212 21.64 15.14 -10.07
CA GLN A 212 21.31 13.78 -9.65
C GLN A 212 20.34 13.79 -8.45
N VAL A 213 19.45 12.82 -8.43
CA VAL A 213 18.56 12.58 -7.29
C VAL A 213 19.36 11.92 -6.17
N VAL A 214 19.43 12.55 -5.00
CA VAL A 214 20.13 12.01 -3.81
C VAL A 214 19.15 11.49 -2.76
N PHE A 215 17.90 11.94 -2.78
CA PHE A 215 16.78 11.42 -1.98
C PHE A 215 15.51 11.42 -2.81
N LYS A 216 14.69 10.41 -2.67
CA LYS A 216 13.33 10.36 -3.22
C LYS A 216 12.36 9.62 -2.30
N ALA A 217 11.09 9.98 -2.41
CA ALA A 217 9.96 9.25 -1.84
C ALA A 217 8.70 9.47 -2.69
N GLU A 218 7.69 8.62 -2.54
CA GLU A 218 6.45 8.68 -3.31
C GLU A 218 5.24 8.46 -2.40
N LEU A 219 4.08 9.05 -2.75
CA LEU A 219 2.79 8.68 -2.18
C LEU A 219 2.15 7.62 -3.09
N GLY A 220 2.25 6.36 -2.69
CA GLY A 220 1.75 5.23 -3.47
C GLY A 220 0.24 5.08 -3.43
N ALA A 221 -0.36 5.41 -2.30
CA ALA A 221 -1.80 5.40 -2.08
C ALA A 221 -2.21 6.66 -1.31
N VAL A 222 -3.34 7.25 -1.69
CA VAL A 222 -3.94 8.40 -1.01
C VAL A 222 -5.43 8.21 -1.02
N ALA A 223 -6.02 7.97 0.15
CA ALA A 223 -7.46 7.75 0.32
C ALA A 223 -7.84 7.80 1.80
N GLY A 224 -9.10 8.04 2.12
CA GLY A 224 -9.62 7.96 3.49
C GLY A 224 -8.89 8.86 4.50
N GLY A 225 -8.34 10.01 4.07
CA GLY A 225 -7.55 10.89 4.92
C GLY A 225 -6.13 10.37 5.23
N VAL A 226 -5.67 9.31 4.58
CA VAL A 226 -4.34 8.71 4.72
C VAL A 226 -3.56 8.82 3.43
N ALA A 227 -2.28 9.22 3.51
CA ALA A 227 -1.32 9.13 2.42
C ALA A 227 -0.21 8.15 2.78
N GLN A 228 -0.09 7.05 2.02
CA GLN A 228 0.92 6.04 2.26
C GLN A 228 2.17 6.30 1.43
N VAL A 229 3.29 6.52 2.13
CA VAL A 229 4.61 6.69 1.52
C VAL A 229 5.19 5.34 1.13
N GLN A 230 5.81 5.31 -0.01
CA GLN A 230 6.56 4.18 -0.53
C GLN A 230 7.79 4.66 -1.30
N GLY A 231 8.66 3.72 -1.67
CA GLY A 231 9.78 4.01 -2.53
C GLY A 231 10.74 5.05 -1.96
N VAL A 232 10.94 5.06 -0.65
CA VAL A 232 11.94 5.90 0.00
C VAL A 232 13.33 5.39 -0.35
N TRP A 233 14.14 6.26 -0.93
CA TRP A 233 15.48 5.89 -1.36
C TRP A 233 16.46 7.04 -1.15
N VAL A 234 17.67 6.68 -0.73
CA VAL A 234 18.84 7.58 -0.65
C VAL A 234 19.93 7.00 -1.54
N ASP A 235 20.57 7.86 -2.32
CA ASP A 235 21.71 7.47 -3.16
C ASP A 235 22.74 6.71 -2.30
N PRO A 236 23.17 5.50 -2.72
CA PRO A 236 24.14 4.69 -1.97
C PRO A 236 25.40 5.46 -1.54
N ALA A 237 25.89 6.36 -2.39
CA ALA A 237 27.08 7.19 -2.08
C ALA A 237 26.83 8.22 -0.96
N ARG A 238 25.58 8.50 -0.62
CA ARG A 238 25.16 9.51 0.36
C ARG A 238 24.51 8.89 1.62
N ARG A 239 24.54 7.56 1.72
CA ARG A 239 24.01 6.86 2.89
C ARG A 239 24.88 7.13 4.12
N GLY A 240 24.23 7.27 5.28
CA GLY A 240 24.93 7.64 6.53
C GLY A 240 24.90 9.15 6.83
N GLU A 241 24.52 9.99 5.88
CA GLU A 241 24.41 11.45 6.04
C GLU A 241 23.05 11.90 6.63
N ARG A 242 22.21 10.98 7.11
CA ARG A 242 20.87 11.23 7.68
C ARG A 242 19.90 11.91 6.71
N LEU A 243 20.12 11.81 5.40
CA LEU A 243 19.24 12.39 4.38
C LEU A 243 17.82 11.82 4.43
N SER A 244 17.66 10.57 4.87
CA SER A 244 16.34 9.95 5.02
C SER A 244 15.49 10.59 6.13
N GLU A 245 16.10 11.04 7.23
CA GLU A 245 15.38 11.67 8.34
C GLU A 245 14.83 13.05 7.94
N GLY A 246 15.70 13.97 7.51
CA GLY A 246 15.27 15.28 7.03
C GLY A 246 14.36 15.21 5.81
N GLY A 247 14.66 14.27 4.90
CA GLY A 247 13.85 14.04 3.70
C GLY A 247 12.44 13.57 4.03
N MET A 248 12.29 12.57 4.92
CA MET A 248 11.00 12.10 5.34
C MET A 248 10.22 13.14 6.16
N ALA A 249 10.91 13.94 6.99
CA ALA A 249 10.28 15.06 7.68
C ALA A 249 9.69 16.09 6.71
N ALA A 250 10.40 16.38 5.61
CA ALA A 250 9.89 17.25 4.55
C ALA A 250 8.69 16.64 3.82
N VAL A 251 8.76 15.35 3.46
CA VAL A 251 7.64 14.62 2.84
C VAL A 251 6.41 14.64 3.74
N VAL A 252 6.55 14.35 5.03
CA VAL A 252 5.46 14.40 6.02
C VAL A 252 4.86 15.81 6.07
N SER A 253 5.70 16.85 6.21
CA SER A 253 5.24 18.23 6.33
C SER A 253 4.49 18.70 5.07
N LEU A 254 5.01 18.38 3.89
CA LEU A 254 4.39 18.73 2.61
C LEU A 254 3.08 17.98 2.38
N THR A 255 3.05 16.69 2.75
CA THR A 255 1.87 15.83 2.59
C THR A 255 0.76 16.26 3.53
N ARG A 256 1.05 16.45 4.81
CA ARG A 256 0.04 16.83 5.81
C ARG A 256 -0.57 18.22 5.54
N ARG A 257 0.21 19.13 4.98
CA ARG A 257 -0.29 20.47 4.63
C ARG A 257 -1.23 20.49 3.42
N ALA A 258 -1.07 19.55 2.47
CA ALA A 258 -1.70 19.69 1.16
C ALA A 258 -2.37 18.43 0.59
N VAL A 259 -2.26 17.27 1.25
CA VAL A 259 -2.76 16.00 0.71
C VAL A 259 -3.65 15.26 1.72
N ALA A 260 -3.12 14.88 2.88
CA ALA A 260 -3.83 14.10 3.88
C ALA A 260 -3.29 14.39 5.29
N PRO A 261 -4.13 14.42 6.33
CA PRO A 261 -3.70 14.69 7.71
C PRO A 261 -2.82 13.59 8.28
N THR A 262 -3.00 12.35 7.85
CA THR A 262 -2.24 11.18 8.30
C THR A 262 -1.30 10.69 7.21
N VAL A 263 -0.02 10.50 7.57
CA VAL A 263 0.97 9.89 6.68
C VAL A 263 1.32 8.51 7.23
N SER A 264 1.24 7.49 6.39
CA SER A 264 1.59 6.11 6.74
C SER A 264 2.71 5.57 5.86
N LEU A 265 3.32 4.51 6.30
CA LEU A 265 4.24 3.67 5.52
C LEU A 265 4.28 2.27 6.13
N TYR A 266 4.84 1.32 5.40
CA TYR A 266 5.30 0.06 5.96
C TYR A 266 6.68 -0.29 5.40
N ALA A 267 7.47 -1.04 6.15
CA ALA A 267 8.81 -1.44 5.76
C ALA A 267 9.13 -2.83 6.29
N ASN A 268 10.00 -3.55 5.60
CA ASN A 268 10.44 -4.87 6.07
C ASN A 268 11.10 -4.76 7.44
N HIS A 269 10.77 -5.67 8.37
CA HIS A 269 11.29 -5.67 9.74
C HIS A 269 12.82 -5.69 9.80
N TYR A 270 13.46 -6.36 8.85
CA TYR A 270 14.93 -6.43 8.77
C TYR A 270 15.59 -5.15 8.25
N ASN A 271 14.81 -4.17 7.78
CA ASN A 271 15.34 -2.87 7.38
C ASN A 271 15.43 -1.92 8.58
N GLU A 272 16.21 -2.33 9.58
CA GLU A 272 16.37 -1.60 10.85
C GLU A 272 16.77 -0.15 10.67
N ARG A 273 17.60 0.14 9.66
CA ARG A 273 18.04 1.49 9.34
C ARG A 273 16.88 2.40 8.94
N ALA A 274 16.02 1.92 8.06
CA ALA A 274 14.84 2.69 7.65
C ALA A 274 13.88 2.87 8.82
N LEU A 275 13.61 1.81 9.58
CA LEU A 275 12.73 1.85 10.74
C LEU A 275 13.26 2.83 11.82
N ALA A 276 14.57 2.86 12.06
CA ALA A 276 15.18 3.82 12.99
C ALA A 276 14.99 5.28 12.51
N ALA A 277 15.22 5.54 11.22
CA ALA A 277 15.00 6.86 10.63
C ALA A 277 13.52 7.29 10.73
N TYR A 278 12.56 6.39 10.47
CA TYR A 278 11.14 6.70 10.58
C TYR A 278 10.72 6.99 12.03
N ARG A 279 11.22 6.23 13.01
CA ARG A 279 11.00 6.51 14.43
C ARG A 279 11.58 7.86 14.84
N ALA A 280 12.78 8.21 14.37
CA ALA A 280 13.40 9.51 14.62
C ALA A 280 12.54 10.67 14.10
N VAL A 281 11.91 10.51 12.93
CA VAL A 281 10.97 11.49 12.35
C VAL A 281 9.69 11.62 13.18
N GLY A 282 9.31 10.60 13.96
CA GLY A 282 8.11 10.60 14.79
C GLY A 282 7.05 9.58 14.37
N PHE A 283 7.36 8.70 13.41
CA PHE A 283 6.44 7.61 13.09
C PHE A 283 6.33 6.62 14.24
N ARG A 284 5.11 6.21 14.57
CA ARG A 284 4.79 5.14 15.53
C ARG A 284 4.20 3.93 14.81
N GLN A 285 4.52 2.73 15.25
CA GLN A 285 3.91 1.51 14.73
C GLN A 285 2.46 1.40 15.22
N VAL A 286 1.56 1.02 14.29
CA VAL A 286 0.13 0.85 14.58
C VAL A 286 -0.39 -0.52 14.18
N GLY A 287 0.41 -1.31 13.47
CA GLY A 287 0.05 -2.65 13.02
C GLY A 287 1.21 -3.31 12.31
N THR A 288 0.91 -4.38 11.62
CA THR A 288 1.85 -5.13 10.78
C THR A 288 1.20 -5.41 9.44
N TYR A 289 1.91 -5.14 8.36
CA TYR A 289 1.57 -5.56 7.00
C TYR A 289 2.27 -6.87 6.65
N ALA A 290 1.72 -7.58 5.70
CA ALA A 290 2.41 -8.65 5.00
C ALA A 290 2.25 -8.49 3.49
N THR A 291 3.21 -9.05 2.76
CA THR A 291 3.17 -9.09 1.29
C THR A 291 3.59 -10.46 0.81
N VAL A 292 2.75 -11.11 0.01
CA VAL A 292 3.08 -12.31 -0.75
C VAL A 292 3.34 -11.90 -2.19
N LEU A 293 4.54 -12.13 -2.70
CA LEU A 293 4.99 -11.75 -4.05
C LEU A 293 5.04 -12.97 -4.97
N PHE A 294 4.55 -12.82 -6.19
CA PHE A 294 4.52 -13.87 -7.21
C PHE A 294 5.50 -13.62 -8.35
#